data_58ab7b22e10eef0c5aa14bcb94e4d2f9
#
_entry.id   58ab7b22e10eef0c5aa14bcb94e4d2f9
#
_cell.length_a   1.000
_cell.length_b   1.000
_cell.length_c   1.000
_cell.angle_alpha   90.00
_cell.angle_beta   90.00
_cell.angle_gamma   90.00
#
_symmetry.space_group_name_H-M   'P 1'
#
loop_
_entity.id
_entity.type
_entity.pdbx_description
1 polymer ?
#
loop_
_entity_poly.entity_id
_entity_poly.type
_entity_poly.pdbx_seq_one_letter_code
_entity_poly.pdbx_strand_id
1 'polypeptide(L)'
;MLYLIFSEEGGKKRMTPFMEWNLNCLRAIAELRTPLLDTLMQGVTELGGETLFMLFMLVVFWCVDKNKGYFLMLLCFTGTAVNQMLKITFCIPRPWVLDPSFEIVESARAGATGFSFPSGHTQNAVAAYGALRSKCSCR
;
A
#
# COMPACT_ATOMS: atom_id res chain seq x y z
N MET A 1 -21.07 -10.89 -0.91
CA MET A 1 -19.74 -11.00 -0.31
C MET A 1 -19.27 -9.72 0.40
N LEU A 2 -19.80 -8.55 0.02
CA LEU A 2 -19.58 -7.26 0.73
C LEU A 2 -20.24 -7.20 2.13
N TYR A 3 -21.19 -8.06 2.42
CA TYR A 3 -21.97 -8.11 3.67
C TYR A 3 -21.17 -8.57 4.92
N LEU A 4 -20.00 -9.16 4.73
CA LEU A 4 -19.19 -9.67 5.85
C LEU A 4 -18.36 -8.57 6.55
N ILE A 5 -18.24 -7.40 5.94
CA ILE A 5 -17.40 -6.31 6.48
C ILE A 5 -18.24 -5.26 7.21
N PHE A 6 -19.52 -5.12 6.84
CA PHE A 6 -20.46 -4.17 7.47
C PHE A 6 -21.79 -4.86 7.75
N SER A 7 -22.10 -5.10 9.00
CA SER A 7 -23.45 -5.42 9.44
C SER A 7 -24.19 -4.10 9.71
N GLU A 8 -25.16 -3.76 8.87
CA GLU A 8 -26.10 -2.66 9.13
C GLU A 8 -27.21 -3.16 10.06
N GLU A 9 -27.10 -2.88 11.34
CA GLU A 9 -28.23 -2.90 12.26
C GLU A 9 -28.45 -1.49 12.83
N GLY A 10 -29.55 -0.87 12.42
CA GLY A 10 -30.04 0.37 13.05
C GLY A 10 -29.25 1.64 12.75
N GLY A 11 -28.70 1.82 11.54
CA GLY A 11 -28.05 3.08 11.13
C GLY A 11 -26.71 3.38 11.80
N LYS A 12 -26.19 2.50 12.67
CA LYS A 12 -24.86 2.59 13.26
C LYS A 12 -23.95 1.56 12.58
N LYS A 13 -22.92 2.04 11.87
CA LYS A 13 -21.86 1.18 11.32
C LYS A 13 -21.22 0.39 12.46
N ARG A 14 -21.56 -0.87 12.60
CA ARG A 14 -20.96 -1.74 13.60
C ARG A 14 -19.62 -2.24 13.07
N MET A 15 -18.55 -1.89 13.77
CA MET A 15 -17.22 -2.42 13.46
C MET A 15 -17.20 -3.93 13.72
N THR A 16 -16.64 -4.68 12.80
CA THR A 16 -16.41 -6.10 13.03
C THR A 16 -15.32 -6.29 14.09
N PRO A 17 -15.31 -7.37 14.88
CA PRO A 17 -14.26 -7.62 15.86
C PRO A 17 -12.84 -7.58 15.27
N PHE A 18 -12.70 -7.96 14.01
CA PHE A 18 -11.44 -7.87 13.26
C PHE A 18 -10.99 -6.41 13.04
N MET A 19 -11.92 -5.52 12.73
CA MET A 19 -11.61 -4.10 12.57
C MET A 19 -11.22 -3.43 13.88
N GLU A 20 -11.91 -3.77 14.97
CA GLU A 20 -11.55 -3.28 16.31
C GLU A 20 -10.15 -3.74 16.72
N TRP A 21 -9.83 -5.00 16.48
CA TRP A 21 -8.50 -5.52 16.75
C TRP A 21 -7.42 -4.80 15.94
N ASN A 22 -7.65 -4.57 14.63
CA ASN A 22 -6.74 -3.81 13.78
C ASN A 22 -6.53 -2.38 14.29
N LEU A 23 -7.60 -1.69 14.69
CA LEU A 23 -7.51 -0.32 15.24
C LEU A 23 -6.71 -0.30 16.55
N ASN A 24 -6.91 -1.28 17.43
CA ASN A 24 -6.16 -1.38 18.67
C ASN A 24 -4.68 -1.63 18.44
N CYS A 25 -4.32 -2.49 17.47
CA CYS A 25 -2.93 -2.68 17.06
C CYS A 25 -2.32 -1.39 16.50
N LEU A 26 -3.06 -0.65 15.67
CA LEU A 26 -2.59 0.63 15.11
C LEU A 26 -2.42 1.70 16.21
N ARG A 27 -3.30 1.75 17.21
CA ARG A 27 -3.15 2.66 18.35
C ARG A 27 -1.92 2.34 19.18
N ALA A 28 -1.66 1.05 19.47
CA ALA A 28 -0.46 0.63 20.17
C ALA A 28 0.83 1.02 19.42
N ILE A 29 0.83 0.92 18.09
CA ILE A 29 1.94 1.39 17.26
C ILE A 29 2.03 2.93 17.28
N ALA A 30 0.89 3.63 17.29
CA ALA A 30 0.86 5.09 17.34
C ALA A 30 1.44 5.64 18.64
N GLU A 31 1.33 4.94 19.76
CA GLU A 31 1.97 5.32 21.03
C GLU A 31 3.51 5.30 20.98
N LEU A 32 4.08 4.49 20.10
CA LEU A 32 5.53 4.40 19.89
C LEU A 32 6.06 5.47 18.91
N ARG A 33 5.19 6.32 18.39
CA ARG A 33 5.57 7.34 17.40
C ARG A 33 6.47 8.38 18.01
N THR A 34 7.58 8.63 17.34
CA THR A 34 8.49 9.75 17.60
C THR A 34 8.72 10.51 16.29
N PRO A 35 9.00 11.80 16.31
CA PRO A 35 9.24 12.57 15.09
C PRO A 35 10.37 11.99 14.22
N LEU A 36 11.38 11.42 14.85
CA LEU A 36 12.48 10.76 14.16
C LEU A 36 12.00 9.48 13.44
N LEU A 37 11.20 8.68 14.12
CA LEU A 37 10.67 7.43 13.56
C LEU A 37 9.69 7.71 12.42
N ASP A 38 8.85 8.73 12.55
CA ASP A 38 7.93 9.16 11.49
C ASP A 38 8.70 9.59 10.22
N THR A 39 9.79 10.37 10.37
CA THR A 39 10.62 10.79 9.24
C THR A 39 11.32 9.61 8.56
N LEU A 40 11.88 8.68 9.36
CA LEU A 40 12.51 7.47 8.84
C LEU A 40 11.51 6.58 8.10
N MET A 41 10.34 6.34 8.69
CA MET A 41 9.30 5.51 8.07
C MET A 41 8.74 6.16 6.80
N GLN A 42 8.61 7.48 6.78
CA GLN A 42 8.23 8.20 5.58
C GLN A 42 9.25 8.01 4.47
N GLY A 43 10.54 8.17 4.75
CA GLY A 43 11.62 7.92 3.78
C GLY A 43 11.61 6.48 3.25
N VAL A 44 11.43 5.48 4.13
CA VAL A 44 11.31 4.07 3.71
C VAL A 44 10.06 3.85 2.85
N THR A 45 8.95 4.50 3.19
CA THR A 45 7.70 4.38 2.42
C THR A 45 7.83 4.98 1.03
N GLU A 46 8.56 6.09 0.88
CA GLU A 46 8.84 6.71 -0.44
C GLU A 46 9.61 5.77 -1.37
N LEU A 47 10.47 4.87 -0.85
CA LEU A 47 11.14 3.85 -1.67
C LEU A 47 10.17 2.86 -2.34
N GLY A 48 8.98 2.66 -1.77
CA GLY A 48 7.88 1.91 -2.38
C GLY A 48 6.89 2.79 -3.16
N GLY A 49 7.16 4.09 -3.24
CA GLY A 49 6.32 5.07 -3.92
C GLY A 49 6.27 4.85 -5.43
N GLU A 50 5.16 5.20 -6.04
CA GLU A 50 4.93 5.03 -7.47
C GLU A 50 5.94 5.83 -8.31
N THR A 51 6.27 7.05 -7.89
CA THR A 51 7.20 7.94 -8.60
C THR A 51 8.61 7.37 -8.66
N LEU A 52 9.13 6.90 -7.52
CA LEU A 52 10.48 6.29 -7.46
C LEU A 52 10.53 4.98 -8.24
N PHE A 53 9.46 4.20 -8.17
CA PHE A 53 9.38 2.96 -8.94
C PHE A 53 9.34 3.22 -10.45
N MET A 54 8.59 4.23 -10.91
CA MET A 54 8.58 4.66 -12.32
C MET A 54 9.95 5.13 -12.79
N LEU A 55 10.63 5.95 -11.98
CA LEU A 55 11.98 6.40 -12.29
C LEU A 55 12.96 5.22 -12.38
N PHE A 56 12.88 4.29 -11.45
CA PHE A 56 13.68 3.06 -11.47
C PHE A 56 13.46 2.24 -12.75
N MET A 57 12.20 2.05 -13.16
CA MET A 57 11.87 1.37 -14.41
C MET A 57 12.48 2.07 -15.63
N LEU A 58 12.40 3.39 -15.67
CA LEU A 58 12.99 4.21 -16.75
C LEU A 58 14.51 4.02 -16.82
N VAL A 59 15.20 4.07 -15.70
CA VAL A 59 16.65 3.84 -15.63
C VAL A 59 17.00 2.44 -16.12
N VAL A 60 16.30 1.41 -15.67
CA VAL A 60 16.53 0.04 -16.13
C VAL A 60 16.30 -0.08 -17.64
N PHE A 61 15.24 0.54 -18.13
CA PHE A 61 14.87 0.50 -19.56
C PHE A 61 15.92 1.17 -20.46
N TRP A 62 16.42 2.35 -20.04
CA TRP A 62 17.35 3.13 -20.87
C TRP A 62 18.83 2.75 -20.64
N CYS A 63 19.23 2.43 -19.41
CA CYS A 63 20.62 2.30 -19.04
C CYS A 63 21.10 0.85 -18.88
N VAL A 64 20.19 -0.11 -18.67
CA VAL A 64 20.59 -1.50 -18.36
C VAL A 64 20.21 -2.46 -19.50
N ASP A 65 18.93 -2.65 -19.73
CA ASP A 65 18.42 -3.61 -20.71
C ASP A 65 16.95 -3.36 -21.00
N LYS A 66 16.63 -3.15 -22.27
CA LYS A 66 15.26 -2.89 -22.74
C LYS A 66 14.31 -4.04 -22.40
N ASN A 67 14.76 -5.28 -22.53
CA ASN A 67 13.91 -6.45 -22.25
C ASN A 67 13.55 -6.54 -20.76
N LYS A 68 14.50 -6.20 -19.88
CA LYS A 68 14.24 -6.11 -18.43
C LYS A 68 13.30 -4.96 -18.11
N GLY A 69 13.47 -3.82 -18.77
CA GLY A 69 12.57 -2.68 -18.64
C GLY A 69 11.14 -3.01 -19.07
N TYR A 70 10.95 -3.67 -20.21
CA TYR A 70 9.62 -4.14 -20.65
C TYR A 70 8.99 -5.12 -19.67
N PHE A 71 9.77 -6.06 -19.15
CA PHE A 71 9.27 -7.01 -18.15
C PHE A 71 8.80 -6.30 -16.85
N LEU A 72 9.59 -5.35 -16.36
CA LEU A 72 9.22 -4.54 -15.19
C LEU A 72 7.97 -3.71 -15.44
N MET A 73 7.86 -3.10 -16.63
CA MET A 73 6.70 -2.32 -17.02
C MET A 73 5.44 -3.18 -17.08
N LEU A 74 5.50 -4.35 -17.69
CA LEU A 74 4.38 -5.29 -17.76
C LEU A 74 3.96 -5.75 -16.36
N LEU A 75 4.94 -6.07 -15.51
CA LEU A 75 4.68 -6.47 -14.13
C LEU A 75 4.01 -5.35 -13.32
N CYS A 76 4.45 -4.10 -13.50
CA CYS A 76 3.85 -2.93 -12.87
C CYS A 76 2.39 -2.73 -13.30
N PHE A 77 2.13 -2.67 -14.60
CA PHE A 77 0.76 -2.45 -15.11
C PHE A 77 -0.19 -3.56 -14.70
N THR A 78 0.24 -4.81 -14.85
CA THR A 78 -0.57 -5.97 -14.44
C THR A 78 -0.84 -5.94 -12.93
N GLY A 79 0.19 -5.70 -12.14
CA GLY A 79 0.09 -5.61 -10.69
C GLY A 79 -0.85 -4.48 -10.26
N THR A 80 -0.72 -3.28 -10.85
CA THR A 80 -1.59 -2.14 -10.55
C THR A 80 -3.05 -2.44 -10.92
N ALA A 81 -3.29 -3.05 -12.08
CA ALA A 81 -4.64 -3.44 -12.50
C ALA A 81 -5.28 -4.42 -11.50
N VAL A 82 -4.55 -5.48 -11.13
CA VAL A 82 -5.01 -6.47 -10.13
C VAL A 82 -5.25 -5.80 -8.77
N ASN A 83 -4.34 -4.92 -8.34
CA ASN A 83 -4.49 -4.18 -7.08
C ASN A 83 -5.75 -3.32 -7.06
N GLN A 84 -6.04 -2.59 -8.13
CA GLN A 84 -7.25 -1.77 -8.23
C GLN A 84 -8.52 -2.62 -8.25
N MET A 85 -8.51 -3.75 -8.95
CA MET A 85 -9.64 -4.69 -8.92
C MET A 85 -9.88 -5.22 -7.50
N LEU A 86 -8.83 -5.62 -6.80
CA LEU A 86 -8.94 -6.09 -5.40
C LEU A 86 -9.44 -4.98 -4.46
N LYS A 87 -8.96 -3.74 -4.63
CA LYS A 87 -9.46 -2.59 -3.84
C LYS A 87 -10.97 -2.40 -3.98
N ILE A 88 -11.47 -2.46 -5.21
CA ILE A 88 -12.91 -2.32 -5.49
C ILE A 88 -13.68 -3.53 -4.96
N THR A 89 -13.10 -4.72 -4.99
CA THR A 89 -13.74 -5.94 -4.50
C THR A 89 -13.85 -5.96 -2.97
N PHE A 90 -12.77 -5.58 -2.27
CA PHE A 90 -12.74 -5.64 -0.80
C PHE A 90 -13.33 -4.39 -0.14
N CYS A 91 -13.22 -3.22 -0.76
CA CYS A 91 -13.77 -1.94 -0.28
C CYS A 91 -13.48 -1.65 1.21
N ILE A 92 -12.30 -2.02 1.72
CA ILE A 92 -11.95 -1.84 3.13
C ILE A 92 -11.67 -0.35 3.39
N PRO A 93 -12.46 0.32 4.25
CA PRO A 93 -12.26 1.73 4.56
C PRO A 93 -10.97 1.93 5.34
N ARG A 94 -10.44 3.15 5.27
CA ARG A 94 -9.22 3.49 6.00
C ARG A 94 -9.50 3.76 7.49
N PRO A 95 -8.49 3.57 8.37
CA PRO A 95 -8.66 3.72 9.81
C PRO A 95 -9.26 5.05 10.23
N TRP A 96 -8.83 6.16 9.64
CA TRP A 96 -9.36 7.51 9.97
C TRP A 96 -10.77 7.80 9.43
N VAL A 97 -11.30 6.96 8.55
CA VAL A 97 -12.70 7.01 8.11
C VAL A 97 -13.58 6.28 9.13
N LEU A 98 -13.02 5.26 9.78
CA LEU A 98 -13.69 4.48 10.82
C LEU A 98 -13.65 5.18 12.17
N ASP A 99 -12.51 5.76 12.50
CA ASP A 99 -12.25 6.47 13.74
C ASP A 99 -11.64 7.84 13.47
N PRO A 100 -12.46 8.93 13.50
CA PRO A 100 -11.99 10.28 13.25
C PRO A 100 -10.98 10.79 14.31
N SER A 101 -10.90 10.14 15.47
CA SER A 101 -9.92 10.47 16.52
C SER A 101 -8.52 9.93 16.22
N PHE A 102 -8.39 9.06 15.19
CA PHE A 102 -7.10 8.50 14.82
C PHE A 102 -6.28 9.50 13.99
N GLU A 103 -5.28 10.09 14.61
CA GLU A 103 -4.37 11.03 13.97
C GLU A 103 -3.34 10.33 13.11
N ILE A 104 -3.23 10.77 11.86
CA ILE A 104 -2.20 10.33 10.92
C ILE A 104 -1.31 11.50 10.54
N VAL A 105 -0.10 11.20 10.07
CA VAL A 105 0.80 12.20 9.51
C VAL A 105 0.16 12.82 8.28
N GLU A 106 0.02 14.15 8.22
CA GLU A 106 -0.66 14.85 7.10
C GLU A 106 -0.03 14.55 5.74
N SER A 107 1.30 14.42 5.68
CA SER A 107 2.01 14.05 4.47
C SER A 107 1.60 12.68 3.93
N ALA A 108 1.37 11.70 4.83
CA ALA A 108 0.88 10.38 4.48
C ALA A 108 -0.58 10.39 4.00
N ARG A 109 -1.38 11.37 4.46
CA ARG A 109 -2.80 11.52 4.08
C ARG A 109 -2.96 11.89 2.60
N ALA A 110 -2.12 12.77 2.08
CA ALA A 110 -2.17 13.21 0.68
C ALA A 110 -1.95 12.05 -0.30
N GLY A 111 -1.01 11.14 0.00
CA GLY A 111 -0.75 9.93 -0.81
C GLY A 111 -1.73 8.78 -0.59
N ALA A 112 -2.55 8.87 0.46
CA ALA A 112 -3.43 7.78 0.87
C ALA A 112 -4.81 7.88 0.20
N THR A 113 -4.88 7.65 -1.10
CA THR A 113 -6.12 7.68 -1.88
C THR A 113 -6.86 6.34 -1.89
N GLY A 114 -8.19 6.36 -1.94
CA GLY A 114 -9.05 5.18 -2.07
C GLY A 114 -9.06 4.26 -0.84
N PHE A 115 -9.32 2.97 -1.08
CA PHE A 115 -9.45 1.94 -0.05
C PHE A 115 -8.12 1.54 0.57
N SER A 116 -8.18 0.97 1.80
CA SER A 116 -7.00 0.62 2.60
C SER A 116 -6.24 -0.59 2.06
N PHE A 117 -6.95 -1.60 1.56
CA PHE A 117 -6.35 -2.89 1.15
C PHE A 117 -6.68 -3.19 -0.33
N PRO A 118 -5.75 -3.79 -1.07
CA PRO A 118 -4.34 -4.01 -0.75
C PRO A 118 -3.47 -2.75 -0.93
N SER A 119 -2.25 -2.77 -0.32
CA SER A 119 -1.31 -1.65 -0.37
C SER A 119 -0.57 -1.58 -1.71
N GLY A 120 -0.67 -0.44 -2.40
CA GLY A 120 0.09 -0.19 -3.64
C GLY A 120 1.59 -0.09 -3.41
N HIS A 121 2.04 0.54 -2.32
CA HIS A 121 3.45 0.65 -1.98
C HIS A 121 4.10 -0.73 -1.76
N THR A 122 3.43 -1.61 -1.03
CA THR A 122 3.90 -2.99 -0.82
C THR A 122 4.00 -3.75 -2.13
N GLN A 123 3.00 -3.61 -2.98
CA GLN A 123 3.00 -4.24 -4.30
C GLN A 123 4.16 -3.76 -5.17
N ASN A 124 4.40 -2.44 -5.25
CA ASN A 124 5.49 -1.86 -6.02
C ASN A 124 6.86 -2.32 -5.50
N ALA A 125 7.05 -2.33 -4.18
CA ALA A 125 8.26 -2.84 -3.56
C ALA A 125 8.51 -4.31 -3.90
N VAL A 126 7.50 -5.17 -3.75
CA VAL A 126 7.60 -6.61 -4.08
C VAL A 126 7.87 -6.81 -5.57
N ALA A 127 7.23 -6.06 -6.46
CA ALA A 127 7.46 -6.13 -7.88
C ALA A 127 8.90 -5.74 -8.25
N ALA A 128 9.41 -4.62 -7.72
CA ALA A 128 10.76 -4.15 -7.99
C ALA A 128 11.82 -5.14 -7.49
N TYR A 129 11.78 -5.48 -6.22
CA TYR A 129 12.80 -6.34 -5.61
C TYR A 129 12.66 -7.80 -6.03
N GLY A 130 11.45 -8.31 -6.25
CA GLY A 130 11.19 -9.65 -6.75
C GLY A 130 11.70 -9.85 -8.16
N ALA A 131 11.52 -8.87 -9.04
CA ALA A 131 12.03 -8.92 -10.41
C ALA A 131 13.55 -8.89 -10.49
N LEU A 132 14.21 -8.12 -9.62
CA LEU A 132 15.67 -8.09 -9.53
C LEU A 132 16.23 -9.47 -9.13
N ARG A 133 15.61 -10.12 -8.14
CA ARG A 133 16.05 -11.43 -7.66
C ARG A 133 15.85 -12.54 -8.68
N SER A 134 14.74 -12.57 -9.38
CA SER A 134 14.41 -13.66 -10.31
C SER A 134 15.40 -13.80 -11.47
N LYS A 135 16.01 -12.70 -11.90
CA LYS A 135 17.02 -12.70 -12.97
C LYS A 135 18.46 -12.88 -12.51
N CYS A 136 18.74 -12.80 -11.22
CA CYS A 136 20.07 -13.14 -10.68
C CYS A 136 20.29 -14.65 -10.56
N SER A 137 19.22 -15.45 -10.60
CA SER A 137 19.29 -16.93 -10.47
C SER A 137 19.47 -17.67 -11.80
N CYS A 138 19.47 -16.97 -12.94
CA CYS A 138 19.69 -17.56 -14.27
C CYS A 138 21.07 -17.19 -14.83
N ARG A 139 22.15 -17.57 -14.14
CA ARG A 139 23.49 -17.71 -14.65
C ARG A 139 24.00 -19.10 -14.44
#